data_3a99f026f099013d1dd4084f312f7b54
#
_entry.id   3a99f026f099013d1dd4084f312f7b54
#
_cell.length_a   1.000
_cell.length_b   1.000
_cell.length_c   1.000
_cell.angle_alpha   90.00
_cell.angle_beta   90.00
_cell.angle_gamma   90.00
#
_symmetry.space_group_name_H-M   'P 1'
#
loop_
_entity.id
_entity.type
_entity.pdbx_description
1 polymer ?
#
loop_
_entity_poly.entity_id
_entity_poly.type
_entity_poly.pdbx_seq_one_letter_code
_entity_poly.pdbx_strand_id
1 'polypeptide(L)'
;DIYITAKKGAAEKGARRRIFTRLSLQSKIVLSMTVLLIVLGTAGFFLLEFNNPDTMKDLSVPDKVLASAFQSVTTRTAGFASVSQSGLTESSRLLGCILMFVGGSPAGTAGGIKTTTAAMLLLTVISVLRGRKDTECFGRRVEMDIVRSGITITVITFTCWLLAVVAMSVFEPKTEFLNLMYEASSAIGTVGLSADLTASLSRASHIVLMLLMYIGRIGPLTMALVFAGRTNKGDRFRELPEKKLMLG
;
A
#
# COMPACT_ATOMS: atom_id res chain seq x y z
N ASP A 1 9.38 -18.52 -8.04
CA ASP A 1 10.12 -17.91 -9.16
C ASP A 1 11.56 -17.56 -8.79
N ILE A 2 11.78 -16.73 -7.75
CA ILE A 2 13.13 -16.31 -7.32
C ILE A 2 14.02 -17.50 -6.99
N TYR A 3 13.52 -18.46 -6.21
CA TYR A 3 14.25 -19.66 -5.82
C TYR A 3 14.61 -20.53 -7.04
N ILE A 4 13.66 -20.76 -7.94
CA ILE A 4 13.87 -21.56 -9.17
C ILE A 4 14.88 -20.88 -10.09
N THR A 5 14.80 -19.55 -10.25
CA THR A 5 15.72 -18.78 -11.08
C THR A 5 17.11 -18.71 -10.47
N ALA A 6 17.23 -18.58 -9.14
CA ALA A 6 18.51 -18.62 -8.42
C ALA A 6 19.17 -20.00 -8.53
N LYS A 7 18.42 -21.11 -8.38
CA LYS A 7 18.91 -22.47 -8.51
C LYS A 7 19.42 -22.76 -9.93
N LYS A 8 18.69 -22.33 -10.96
CA LYS A 8 19.15 -22.43 -12.36
C LYS A 8 20.38 -21.56 -12.63
N GLY A 9 20.47 -20.38 -11.99
CA GLY A 9 21.62 -19.48 -12.13
C GLY A 9 22.86 -19.94 -11.36
N ALA A 10 22.72 -20.70 -10.30
CA ALA A 10 23.85 -21.24 -9.53
C ALA A 10 24.59 -22.36 -10.27
N ALA A 11 23.92 -23.02 -11.21
CA ALA A 11 24.52 -24.10 -12.02
C ALA A 11 25.44 -23.59 -13.15
N GLU A 12 25.37 -22.29 -13.51
CA GLU A 12 26.22 -21.69 -14.55
C GLU A 12 27.22 -20.71 -13.92
N LYS A 13 28.51 -21.00 -13.98
CA LYS A 13 29.60 -20.07 -13.59
C LYS A 13 29.49 -18.77 -14.40
N GLY A 14 29.09 -17.65 -13.76
CA GLY A 14 28.89 -16.35 -14.38
C GLY A 14 27.45 -15.83 -14.36
N ALA A 15 26.47 -16.62 -13.95
CA ALA A 15 25.05 -16.27 -14.01
C ALA A 15 24.58 -15.29 -12.91
N ARG A 16 25.37 -15.05 -11.83
CA ARG A 16 24.99 -14.12 -10.73
C ARG A 16 24.59 -12.72 -11.22
N ARG A 17 25.26 -12.20 -12.26
CA ARG A 17 24.98 -10.86 -12.84
C ARG A 17 23.69 -10.82 -13.68
N ARG A 18 23.11 -11.96 -14.06
CA ARG A 18 21.92 -12.07 -14.92
C ARG A 18 20.67 -12.60 -14.20
N ILE A 19 20.71 -12.79 -12.88
CA ILE A 19 19.55 -13.32 -12.13
C ILE A 19 18.35 -12.38 -12.28
N PHE A 20 18.57 -11.07 -12.12
CA PHE A 20 17.48 -10.07 -12.23
C PHE A 20 16.86 -10.05 -13.64
N THR A 21 17.64 -10.24 -14.69
CA THR A 21 17.13 -10.26 -16.08
C THR A 21 16.25 -11.47 -16.38
N ARG A 22 16.50 -12.59 -15.71
CA ARG A 22 15.74 -13.86 -15.86
C ARG A 22 14.48 -13.95 -15.01
N LEU A 23 14.26 -13.01 -14.06
CA LEU A 23 13.04 -12.96 -13.24
C LEU A 23 11.81 -12.64 -14.09
N SER A 24 10.65 -13.16 -13.66
CA SER A 24 9.36 -12.77 -14.24
C SER A 24 9.11 -11.26 -14.09
N LEU A 25 8.32 -10.67 -14.96
CA LEU A 25 7.96 -9.26 -14.89
C LEU A 25 7.38 -8.90 -13.51
N GLN A 26 6.48 -9.75 -13.00
CA GLN A 26 5.87 -9.57 -11.69
C GLN A 26 6.92 -9.53 -10.56
N SER A 27 7.87 -10.47 -10.55
CA SER A 27 8.93 -10.50 -9.53
C SER A 27 9.83 -9.27 -9.59
N LYS A 28 10.14 -8.76 -10.79
CA LYS A 28 10.90 -7.51 -10.96
C LYS A 28 10.17 -6.32 -10.36
N ILE A 29 8.89 -6.17 -10.69
CA ILE A 29 8.04 -5.08 -10.18
C ILE A 29 7.96 -5.14 -8.65
N VAL A 30 7.68 -6.34 -8.10
CA VAL A 30 7.57 -6.53 -6.64
C VAL A 30 8.87 -6.17 -5.94
N LEU A 31 10.01 -6.68 -6.39
CA LEU A 31 11.30 -6.40 -5.75
C LEU A 31 11.68 -4.93 -5.84
N SER A 32 11.59 -4.33 -7.03
CA SER A 32 11.95 -2.92 -7.22
C SER A 32 11.06 -1.99 -6.41
N MET A 33 9.74 -2.24 -6.39
CA MET A 33 8.80 -1.41 -5.62
C MET A 33 8.97 -1.61 -4.13
N THR A 34 9.25 -2.84 -3.66
CA THR A 34 9.51 -3.12 -2.25
C THR A 34 10.74 -2.37 -1.76
N VAL A 35 11.85 -2.47 -2.48
CA VAL A 35 13.09 -1.76 -2.13
C VAL A 35 12.87 -0.24 -2.16
N LEU A 36 12.20 0.27 -3.18
CA LEU A 36 11.89 1.69 -3.30
C LEU A 36 11.09 2.20 -2.08
N LEU A 37 10.02 1.51 -1.70
CA LEU A 37 9.18 1.91 -0.57
C LEU A 37 9.93 1.80 0.77
N ILE A 38 10.76 0.77 0.98
CA ILE A 38 11.57 0.65 2.18
C ILE A 38 12.58 1.80 2.26
N VAL A 39 13.28 2.10 1.18
CA VAL A 39 14.28 3.18 1.15
C VAL A 39 13.63 4.54 1.36
N LEU A 40 12.54 4.83 0.65
CA LEU A 40 11.81 6.10 0.81
C LEU A 40 11.21 6.24 2.21
N GLY A 41 10.61 5.17 2.73
CA GLY A 41 10.07 5.17 4.09
C GLY A 41 11.16 5.35 5.15
N THR A 42 12.28 4.63 5.02
CA THR A 42 13.44 4.78 5.93
C THR A 42 13.97 6.21 5.91
N ALA A 43 14.20 6.76 4.72
CA ALA A 43 14.68 8.14 4.58
C ALA A 43 13.68 9.15 5.16
N GLY A 44 12.38 8.95 4.90
CA GLY A 44 11.31 9.80 5.42
C GLY A 44 11.27 9.79 6.96
N PHE A 45 11.17 8.62 7.60
CA PHE A 45 11.17 8.51 9.05
C PHE A 45 12.47 9.03 9.66
N PHE A 46 13.62 8.73 9.06
CA PHE A 46 14.92 9.24 9.54
C PHE A 46 14.95 10.78 9.56
N LEU A 47 14.50 11.43 8.48
CA LEU A 47 14.53 12.89 8.40
C LEU A 47 13.51 13.56 9.34
N LEU A 48 12.30 12.98 9.45
CA LEU A 48 11.21 13.56 10.23
C LEU A 48 11.38 13.33 11.75
N GLU A 49 11.97 12.20 12.16
CA GLU A 49 12.09 11.81 13.55
C GLU A 49 13.50 12.07 14.14
N PHE A 50 14.44 12.57 13.35
CA PHE A 50 15.84 12.71 13.74
C PHE A 50 16.05 13.45 15.07
N ASN A 51 15.28 14.51 15.29
CA ASN A 51 15.35 15.37 16.47
C ASN A 51 14.17 15.20 17.44
N ASN A 52 13.27 14.24 17.20
CA ASN A 52 12.09 14.05 18.02
C ASN A 52 12.47 13.44 19.38
N PRO A 53 12.22 14.16 20.51
CA PRO A 53 12.58 13.70 21.85
C PRO A 53 11.79 12.46 22.28
N ASP A 54 10.57 12.29 21.77
CA ASP A 54 9.66 11.21 22.17
C ASP A 54 9.97 9.87 21.47
N THR A 55 10.84 9.89 20.44
CA THR A 55 11.13 8.70 19.63
C THR A 55 12.60 8.40 19.41
N MET A 56 13.35 9.28 18.74
CA MET A 56 14.67 8.94 18.21
C MET A 56 15.81 9.85 18.69
N LYS A 57 15.54 10.98 19.36
CA LYS A 57 16.56 11.98 19.69
C LYS A 57 17.78 11.40 20.40
N ASP A 58 17.56 10.56 21.42
CA ASP A 58 18.60 10.03 22.29
C ASP A 58 19.31 8.79 21.72
N LEU A 59 18.90 8.32 20.55
CA LEU A 59 19.54 7.20 19.87
C LEU A 59 20.82 7.62 19.15
N SER A 60 21.77 6.69 19.03
CA SER A 60 22.95 6.88 18.17
C SER A 60 22.53 6.93 16.69
N VAL A 61 23.34 7.56 15.83
CA VAL A 61 23.02 7.68 14.40
C VAL A 61 22.76 6.32 13.73
N PRO A 62 23.58 5.27 13.96
CA PRO A 62 23.28 3.93 13.44
C PRO A 62 21.94 3.38 13.92
N ASP A 63 21.62 3.58 15.22
CA ASP A 63 20.34 3.12 15.78
C ASP A 63 19.14 3.89 15.21
N LYS A 64 19.29 5.20 14.94
CA LYS A 64 18.29 6.00 14.24
C LYS A 64 17.98 5.43 12.85
N VAL A 65 19.00 5.07 12.09
CA VAL A 65 18.83 4.45 10.77
C VAL A 65 18.12 3.10 10.91
N LEU A 66 18.51 2.28 11.88
CA LEU A 66 17.89 0.98 12.11
C LEU A 66 16.41 1.11 12.53
N ALA A 67 16.12 2.03 13.47
CA ALA A 67 14.76 2.31 13.93
C ALA A 67 13.87 2.84 12.77
N SER A 68 14.42 3.74 11.94
CA SER A 68 13.72 4.26 10.76
C SER A 68 13.45 3.17 9.71
N ALA A 69 14.43 2.28 9.48
CA ALA A 69 14.27 1.14 8.60
C ALA A 69 13.23 0.16 9.15
N PHE A 70 13.26 -0.12 10.46
CA PHE A 70 12.27 -0.94 11.13
C PHE A 70 10.86 -0.34 10.99
N GLN A 71 10.71 0.98 11.23
CA GLN A 71 9.43 1.67 11.08
C GLN A 71 8.91 1.61 9.65
N SER A 72 9.78 1.75 8.66
CA SER A 72 9.41 1.60 7.24
C SER A 72 8.94 0.18 6.89
N VAL A 73 9.57 -0.85 7.46
CA VAL A 73 9.19 -2.25 7.23
C VAL A 73 7.91 -2.58 7.97
N THR A 74 7.74 -2.13 9.22
CA THR A 74 6.59 -2.50 10.06
C THR A 74 5.28 -1.92 9.54
N THR A 75 5.30 -0.72 8.94
CA THR A 75 4.12 -0.13 8.27
C THR A 75 3.60 -0.97 7.09
N ARG A 76 4.38 -1.94 6.62
CA ARG A 76 4.01 -2.84 5.52
C ARG A 76 3.47 -4.18 6.01
N THR A 77 2.50 -4.10 6.91
CA THR A 77 1.72 -5.21 7.47
C THR A 77 2.48 -6.17 8.40
N ALA A 78 3.53 -5.67 9.08
CA ALA A 78 4.20 -6.43 10.14
C ALA A 78 3.61 -6.12 11.53
N GLY A 79 3.30 -4.85 11.83
CA GLY A 79 2.54 -4.44 13.01
C GLY A 79 3.31 -4.40 14.33
N PHE A 80 4.65 -4.48 14.30
CA PHE A 80 5.48 -4.38 15.50
C PHE A 80 5.98 -2.95 15.68
N ALA A 81 5.93 -2.43 16.90
CA ALA A 81 6.43 -1.12 17.26
C ALA A 81 7.79 -1.23 17.96
N SER A 82 8.82 -0.55 17.44
CA SER A 82 10.12 -0.38 18.11
C SER A 82 10.27 1.01 18.74
N VAL A 83 9.43 1.95 18.31
CA VAL A 83 9.32 3.30 18.85
C VAL A 83 7.86 3.59 19.16
N SER A 84 7.61 4.53 20.09
CA SER A 84 6.22 4.94 20.43
C SER A 84 5.53 5.49 19.19
N GLN A 85 4.38 4.91 18.83
CA GLN A 85 3.61 5.37 17.68
C GLN A 85 2.84 6.66 18.00
N SER A 86 2.44 6.85 19.26
CA SER A 86 1.83 8.10 19.75
C SER A 86 2.83 9.24 19.87
N GLY A 87 4.12 8.93 20.06
CA GLY A 87 5.21 9.90 20.09
C GLY A 87 5.71 10.36 18.72
N LEU A 88 5.24 9.75 17.62
CA LEU A 88 5.64 10.17 16.27
C LEU A 88 5.13 11.59 15.95
N THR A 89 5.94 12.35 15.21
CA THR A 89 5.49 13.64 14.66
C THR A 89 4.29 13.48 13.75
N GLU A 90 3.48 14.53 13.59
CA GLU A 90 2.32 14.50 12.69
C GLU A 90 2.71 14.13 11.26
N SER A 91 3.83 14.68 10.77
CA SER A 91 4.36 14.37 9.43
C SER A 91 4.73 12.89 9.30
N SER A 92 5.31 12.28 10.33
CA SER A 92 5.65 10.85 10.35
C SER A 92 4.41 9.98 10.44
N ARG A 93 3.39 10.38 11.20
CA ARG A 93 2.09 9.68 11.24
C ARG A 93 1.43 9.72 9.87
N LEU A 94 1.44 10.87 9.19
CA LEU A 94 0.91 10.97 7.81
C LEU A 94 1.69 10.10 6.82
N LEU A 95 3.03 10.12 6.89
CA LEU A 95 3.88 9.22 6.09
C LEU A 95 3.55 7.76 6.38
N GLY A 96 3.36 7.41 7.66
CA GLY A 96 2.90 6.09 8.09
C GLY A 96 1.56 5.70 7.45
N CYS A 97 0.56 6.58 7.44
CA CYS A 97 -0.72 6.34 6.77
C CYS A 97 -0.55 5.99 5.29
N ILE A 98 0.28 6.75 4.56
CA ILE A 98 0.56 6.53 3.14
C ILE A 98 1.24 5.17 2.91
N LEU A 99 2.24 4.83 3.73
CA LEU A 99 2.95 3.56 3.61
C LEU A 99 2.07 2.36 3.99
N MET A 100 1.20 2.49 5.01
CA MET A 100 0.26 1.45 5.43
C MET A 100 -0.81 1.18 4.36
N PHE A 101 -1.20 2.21 3.61
CA PHE A 101 -2.16 2.09 2.51
C PHE A 101 -1.60 1.25 1.35
N VAL A 102 -0.27 1.31 1.11
CA VAL A 102 0.44 0.46 0.15
C VAL A 102 0.98 -0.77 0.87
N GLY A 103 0.17 -1.80 0.94
CA GLY A 103 0.50 -3.06 1.62
C GLY A 103 1.59 -3.89 0.95
N GLY A 104 1.57 -5.19 1.18
CA GLY A 104 2.60 -6.11 0.68
C GLY A 104 2.40 -6.62 -0.74
N SER A 105 3.21 -7.62 -1.09
CA SER A 105 3.23 -8.26 -2.41
C SER A 105 1.98 -9.10 -2.68
N PRO A 106 1.57 -9.28 -3.94
CA PRO A 106 0.56 -10.27 -4.32
C PRO A 106 0.93 -11.67 -3.85
N ALA A 107 -0.07 -12.50 -3.58
CA ALA A 107 0.05 -13.84 -3.02
C ALA A 107 0.53 -13.90 -1.55
N GLY A 108 0.74 -12.76 -0.90
CA GLY A 108 0.95 -12.66 0.55
C GLY A 108 -0.35 -12.36 1.30
N THR A 109 -0.26 -12.45 2.63
CA THR A 109 -1.39 -12.21 3.56
C THR A 109 -1.63 -10.72 3.86
N ALA A 110 -0.83 -9.82 3.31
CA ALA A 110 -0.91 -8.37 3.53
C ALA A 110 -2.21 -7.79 3.00
N GLY A 111 -2.83 -6.88 3.76
CA GLY A 111 -3.99 -6.08 3.34
C GLY A 111 -3.62 -4.86 2.49
N GLY A 112 -4.58 -3.95 2.33
CA GLY A 112 -4.39 -2.73 1.55
C GLY A 112 -4.17 -2.95 0.06
N ILE A 113 -3.69 -1.91 -0.63
CA ILE A 113 -3.36 -1.98 -2.06
C ILE A 113 -2.05 -2.75 -2.23
N LYS A 114 -2.03 -3.73 -3.13
CA LYS A 114 -0.82 -4.53 -3.39
C LYS A 114 0.29 -3.68 -4.02
N THR A 115 1.56 -4.01 -3.72
CA THR A 115 2.73 -3.31 -4.30
C THR A 115 2.74 -3.28 -5.81
N THR A 116 2.25 -4.35 -6.47
CA THR A 116 2.12 -4.39 -7.93
C THR A 116 1.08 -3.42 -8.45
N THR A 117 -0.05 -3.25 -7.74
CA THR A 117 -1.09 -2.28 -8.09
C THR A 117 -0.56 -0.85 -7.96
N ALA A 118 0.11 -0.54 -6.85
CA ALA A 118 0.73 0.77 -6.65
C ALA A 118 1.81 1.06 -7.70
N ALA A 119 2.68 0.09 -8.00
CA ALA A 119 3.70 0.22 -9.03
C ALA A 119 3.09 0.47 -10.42
N MET A 120 2.04 -0.29 -10.76
CA MET A 120 1.35 -0.15 -12.04
C MET A 120 0.69 1.23 -12.18
N LEU A 121 0.05 1.73 -11.13
CA LEU A 121 -0.54 3.09 -11.15
C LEU A 121 0.52 4.16 -11.36
N LEU A 122 1.66 4.09 -10.64
CA LEU A 122 2.77 5.00 -10.82
C LEU A 122 3.32 4.95 -12.26
N LEU A 123 3.51 3.75 -12.81
CA LEU A 123 3.98 3.58 -14.18
C LEU A 123 2.98 4.10 -15.20
N THR A 124 1.68 3.95 -14.96
CA THR A 124 0.62 4.50 -15.81
C THR A 124 0.69 6.03 -15.81
N VAL A 125 0.78 6.65 -14.64
CA VAL A 125 0.95 8.11 -14.52
C VAL A 125 2.20 8.58 -15.28
N ILE A 126 3.34 7.91 -15.07
CA ILE A 126 4.59 8.25 -15.77
C ILE A 126 4.45 8.08 -17.29
N SER A 127 3.76 7.03 -17.76
CA SER A 127 3.52 6.80 -19.19
C SER A 127 2.67 7.91 -19.80
N VAL A 128 1.60 8.32 -19.11
CA VAL A 128 0.73 9.43 -19.54
C VAL A 128 1.51 10.75 -19.61
N LEU A 129 2.29 11.06 -18.56
CA LEU A 129 3.12 12.27 -18.51
C LEU A 129 4.20 12.30 -19.63
N ARG A 130 4.64 11.13 -20.09
CA ARG A 130 5.57 10.99 -21.21
C ARG A 130 4.90 10.94 -22.59
N GLY A 131 3.56 11.10 -22.65
CA GLY A 131 2.79 11.06 -23.90
C GLY A 131 2.74 9.68 -24.56
N ARG A 132 2.98 8.59 -23.80
CA ARG A 132 2.90 7.22 -24.33
C ARG A 132 1.45 6.73 -24.34
N LYS A 133 1.09 6.00 -25.38
CA LYS A 133 -0.27 5.41 -25.49
C LYS A 133 -0.50 4.25 -24.51
N ASP A 134 0.56 3.51 -24.20
CA ASP A 134 0.49 2.29 -23.39
C ASP A 134 1.35 2.40 -22.13
N THR A 135 0.94 1.73 -21.08
CA THR A 135 1.75 1.57 -19.87
C THR A 135 2.83 0.53 -20.13
N GLU A 136 4.09 0.97 -20.13
CA GLU A 136 5.25 0.12 -20.35
C GLU A 136 6.01 -0.13 -19.05
N CYS A 137 6.41 -1.38 -18.83
CA CYS A 137 7.23 -1.80 -17.69
C CYS A 137 8.32 -2.78 -18.13
N PHE A 138 9.59 -2.49 -17.87
CA PHE A 138 10.74 -3.34 -18.25
C PHE A 138 10.71 -3.82 -19.72
N GLY A 139 10.32 -2.93 -20.66
CA GLY A 139 10.24 -3.26 -22.09
C GLY A 139 9.05 -4.15 -22.47
N ARG A 140 8.02 -4.26 -21.62
CA ARG A 140 6.79 -4.98 -21.91
C ARG A 140 5.59 -4.05 -21.71
N ARG A 141 4.57 -4.23 -22.53
CA ARG A 141 3.28 -3.55 -22.40
C ARG A 141 2.43 -4.22 -21.32
N VAL A 142 1.78 -3.41 -20.48
CA VAL A 142 0.77 -3.87 -19.52
C VAL A 142 -0.60 -3.79 -20.17
N GLU A 143 -1.40 -4.84 -20.05
CA GLU A 143 -2.76 -4.87 -20.58
C GLU A 143 -3.64 -3.81 -19.90
N MET A 144 -4.48 -3.12 -20.69
CA MET A 144 -5.33 -2.04 -20.20
C MET A 144 -6.37 -2.54 -19.17
N ASP A 145 -6.83 -3.78 -19.27
CA ASP A 145 -7.77 -4.36 -18.30
C ASP A 145 -7.15 -4.54 -16.91
N ILE A 146 -5.84 -4.82 -16.84
CA ILE A 146 -5.10 -4.85 -15.58
C ILE A 146 -5.01 -3.43 -14.98
N VAL A 147 -4.77 -2.41 -15.82
CA VAL A 147 -4.74 -1.00 -15.40
C VAL A 147 -6.10 -0.58 -14.84
N ARG A 148 -7.18 -0.85 -15.56
CA ARG A 148 -8.57 -0.56 -15.12
C ARG A 148 -8.89 -1.24 -13.80
N SER A 149 -8.56 -2.52 -13.66
CA SER A 149 -8.75 -3.27 -12.41
C SER A 149 -7.97 -2.65 -11.25
N GLY A 150 -6.74 -2.23 -11.49
CA GLY A 150 -5.91 -1.58 -10.48
C GLY A 150 -6.46 -0.22 -10.01
N ILE A 151 -6.96 0.60 -10.93
CA ILE A 151 -7.64 1.86 -10.61
C ILE A 151 -8.89 1.57 -9.78
N THR A 152 -9.71 0.61 -10.20
CA THR A 152 -10.94 0.23 -9.49
C THR A 152 -10.66 -0.20 -8.06
N ILE A 153 -9.67 -1.08 -7.84
CA ILE A 153 -9.25 -1.52 -6.52
C ILE A 153 -8.85 -0.32 -5.65
N THR A 154 -8.03 0.58 -6.21
CA THR A 154 -7.52 1.74 -5.48
C THR A 154 -8.64 2.69 -5.09
N VAL A 155 -9.55 3.00 -6.00
CA VAL A 155 -10.69 3.90 -5.75
C VAL A 155 -11.61 3.30 -4.67
N ILE A 156 -11.96 2.01 -4.77
CA ILE A 156 -12.82 1.35 -3.78
C ILE A 156 -12.14 1.35 -2.39
N THR A 157 -10.86 0.98 -2.33
CA THR A 157 -10.10 0.95 -1.06
C THR A 157 -10.03 2.32 -0.44
N PHE A 158 -9.72 3.35 -1.22
CA PHE A 158 -9.65 4.74 -0.78
C PHE A 158 -11.01 5.26 -0.30
N THR A 159 -12.08 4.94 -1.03
CA THR A 159 -13.44 5.34 -0.63
C THR A 159 -13.86 4.67 0.69
N CYS A 160 -13.61 3.38 0.86
CA CYS A 160 -13.90 2.68 2.12
C CYS A 160 -13.12 3.28 3.29
N TRP A 161 -11.82 3.56 3.08
CA TRP A 161 -10.98 4.21 4.08
C TRP A 161 -11.51 5.60 4.45
N LEU A 162 -11.81 6.44 3.45
CA LEU A 162 -12.31 7.80 3.67
C LEU A 162 -13.64 7.81 4.43
N LEU A 163 -14.59 6.95 4.03
CA LEU A 163 -15.88 6.83 4.70
C LEU A 163 -15.73 6.40 6.16
N ALA A 164 -14.80 5.50 6.44
CA ALA A 164 -14.52 5.06 7.80
C ALA A 164 -13.89 6.17 8.64
N VAL A 165 -12.93 6.93 8.09
CA VAL A 165 -12.33 8.08 8.80
C VAL A 165 -13.40 9.13 9.12
N VAL A 166 -14.28 9.44 8.17
CA VAL A 166 -15.40 10.37 8.38
C VAL A 166 -16.35 9.85 9.45
N ALA A 167 -16.75 8.58 9.39
CA ALA A 167 -17.61 7.99 10.39
C ALA A 167 -16.99 8.02 11.80
N MET A 168 -15.71 7.66 11.92
CA MET A 168 -14.98 7.72 13.19
C MET A 168 -14.86 9.16 13.71
N SER A 169 -14.65 10.15 12.86
CA SER A 169 -14.57 11.55 13.28
C SER A 169 -15.89 12.08 13.85
N VAL A 170 -17.03 11.55 13.41
CA VAL A 170 -18.36 11.86 14.00
C VAL A 170 -18.54 11.21 15.38
N PHE A 171 -18.04 9.97 15.55
CA PHE A 171 -18.16 9.26 16.81
C PHE A 171 -17.15 9.71 17.87
N GLU A 172 -16.01 10.27 17.44
CA GLU A 172 -14.90 10.69 18.30
C GLU A 172 -14.55 12.19 18.13
N PRO A 173 -15.46 13.11 18.44
CA PRO A 173 -15.26 14.55 18.14
C PRO A 173 -14.13 15.21 18.93
N LYS A 174 -13.61 14.55 19.97
CA LYS A 174 -12.52 15.06 20.81
C LYS A 174 -11.14 14.55 20.40
N THR A 175 -11.09 13.62 19.47
CA THR A 175 -9.85 12.97 19.05
C THR A 175 -9.24 13.70 17.84
N GLU A 176 -7.93 13.83 17.82
CA GLU A 176 -7.22 14.38 16.68
C GLU A 176 -7.52 13.59 15.40
N PHE A 177 -7.87 14.31 14.33
CA PHE A 177 -8.24 13.71 13.05
C PHE A 177 -7.12 12.81 12.47
N LEU A 178 -5.85 13.21 12.63
CA LEU A 178 -4.71 12.44 12.13
C LEU A 178 -4.56 11.09 12.84
N ASN A 179 -4.88 11.02 14.13
CA ASN A 179 -4.88 9.76 14.87
C ASN A 179 -5.97 8.81 14.37
N LEU A 180 -7.17 9.32 14.06
CA LEU A 180 -8.23 8.53 13.45
C LEU A 180 -7.83 8.03 12.04
N MET A 181 -7.17 8.87 11.25
CA MET A 181 -6.60 8.46 9.95
C MET A 181 -5.57 7.35 10.11
N TYR A 182 -4.71 7.44 11.15
CA TYR A 182 -3.67 6.44 11.42
C TYR A 182 -4.30 5.09 11.77
N GLU A 183 -5.27 5.05 12.69
CA GLU A 183 -6.00 3.84 13.06
C GLU A 183 -6.74 3.23 11.86
N ALA A 184 -7.45 4.04 11.08
CA ALA A 184 -8.16 3.58 9.89
C ALA A 184 -7.19 3.03 8.82
N SER A 185 -6.03 3.67 8.64
CA SER A 185 -4.99 3.20 7.70
C SER A 185 -4.38 1.88 8.14
N SER A 186 -4.13 1.73 9.44
CA SER A 186 -3.66 0.48 10.04
C SER A 186 -4.70 -0.64 9.89
N ALA A 187 -5.99 -0.32 10.06
CA ALA A 187 -7.08 -1.28 9.93
C ALA A 187 -7.22 -1.79 8.49
N ILE A 188 -7.35 -0.88 7.49
CA ILE A 188 -7.53 -1.28 6.09
C ILE A 188 -6.27 -1.91 5.50
N GLY A 189 -5.10 -1.45 5.92
CA GLY A 189 -3.80 -2.05 5.58
C GLY A 189 -3.57 -3.39 6.27
N THR A 190 -4.38 -3.75 7.27
CA THR A 190 -4.19 -4.92 8.17
C THR A 190 -2.79 -4.95 8.79
N VAL A 191 -2.32 -3.77 9.23
CA VAL A 191 -0.94 -3.58 9.74
C VAL A 191 -0.84 -3.97 11.21
N GLY A 192 -1.74 -3.45 12.05
CA GLY A 192 -1.78 -3.71 13.48
C GLY A 192 -1.02 -2.69 14.34
N LEU A 193 -0.58 -1.57 13.75
CA LEU A 193 -0.03 -0.43 14.51
C LEU A 193 -1.17 0.44 15.03
N SER A 194 -1.01 0.98 16.22
CA SER A 194 -1.92 1.94 16.86
C SER A 194 -1.14 3.10 17.46
N ALA A 195 -1.70 4.30 17.39
CA ALA A 195 -1.20 5.47 18.11
C ALA A 195 -1.73 5.50 19.57
N ASP A 196 -1.85 4.34 20.21
CA ASP A 196 -2.40 4.14 21.56
C ASP A 196 -3.86 4.59 21.72
N LEU A 197 -4.56 4.78 20.61
CA LEU A 197 -5.93 5.28 20.58
C LEU A 197 -6.97 4.17 20.64
N THR A 198 -6.69 3.00 20.06
CA THR A 198 -7.68 1.92 19.88
C THR A 198 -8.44 1.58 21.17
N ALA A 199 -7.76 1.50 22.32
CA ALA A 199 -8.39 1.11 23.60
C ALA A 199 -9.38 2.15 24.13
N SER A 200 -9.25 3.43 23.75
CA SER A 200 -10.08 4.54 24.21
C SER A 200 -11.26 4.86 23.30
N LEU A 201 -11.33 4.23 22.12
CA LEU A 201 -12.37 4.47 21.14
C LEU A 201 -13.75 3.97 21.61
N SER A 202 -14.80 4.58 21.10
CA SER A 202 -16.18 4.14 21.33
C SER A 202 -16.48 2.79 20.67
N ARG A 203 -17.55 2.12 21.13
CA ARG A 203 -18.00 0.85 20.53
C ARG A 203 -18.33 1.00 19.04
N ALA A 204 -18.88 2.16 18.63
CA ALA A 204 -19.19 2.44 17.23
C ALA A 204 -17.93 2.49 16.38
N SER A 205 -16.88 3.19 16.84
CA SER A 205 -15.58 3.24 16.17
C SER A 205 -14.91 1.87 16.07
N HIS A 206 -15.01 1.04 17.10
CA HIS A 206 -14.52 -0.35 17.04
C HIS A 206 -15.22 -1.18 15.94
N ILE A 207 -16.55 -1.03 15.79
CA ILE A 207 -17.27 -1.72 14.71
C ILE A 207 -16.79 -1.26 13.34
N VAL A 208 -16.58 0.05 13.15
CA VAL A 208 -16.03 0.59 11.89
C VAL A 208 -14.65 0.01 11.60
N LEU A 209 -13.74 -0.03 12.58
CA LEU A 209 -12.42 -0.61 12.44
C LEU A 209 -12.48 -2.11 12.11
N MET A 210 -13.34 -2.89 12.77
CA MET A 210 -13.54 -4.31 12.46
C MET A 210 -13.98 -4.53 11.02
N LEU A 211 -14.93 -3.72 10.52
CA LEU A 211 -15.35 -3.78 9.12
C LEU A 211 -14.22 -3.44 8.15
N LEU A 212 -13.41 -2.41 8.46
CA LEU A 212 -12.24 -2.07 7.67
C LEU A 212 -11.20 -3.18 7.63
N MET A 213 -10.88 -3.78 8.77
CA MET A 213 -9.96 -4.92 8.85
C MET A 213 -10.42 -6.08 7.97
N TYR A 214 -11.73 -6.38 8.01
CA TYR A 214 -12.33 -7.44 7.20
C TYR A 214 -12.25 -7.14 5.70
N ILE A 215 -12.62 -5.92 5.29
CA ILE A 215 -12.54 -5.46 3.89
C ILE A 215 -11.07 -5.47 3.40
N GLY A 216 -10.16 -4.96 4.21
CA GLY A 216 -8.72 -4.95 3.90
C GLY A 216 -8.14 -6.35 3.71
N ARG A 217 -8.62 -7.33 4.49
CA ARG A 217 -8.12 -8.71 4.46
C ARG A 217 -8.63 -9.51 3.27
N ILE A 218 -9.93 -9.44 2.97
CA ILE A 218 -10.52 -10.13 1.81
C ILE A 218 -10.00 -9.56 0.50
N GLY A 219 -9.71 -8.26 0.49
CA GLY A 219 -9.32 -7.49 -0.66
C GLY A 219 -10.53 -6.89 -1.40
N PRO A 220 -10.44 -5.61 -1.73
CA PRO A 220 -11.56 -4.86 -2.31
C PRO A 220 -12.00 -5.39 -3.68
N LEU A 221 -11.10 -6.01 -4.46
CA LEU A 221 -11.46 -6.63 -5.73
C LEU A 221 -12.37 -7.84 -5.54
N THR A 222 -12.08 -8.70 -4.56
CA THR A 222 -12.91 -9.87 -4.27
C THR A 222 -14.31 -9.44 -3.86
N MET A 223 -14.42 -8.41 -3.00
CA MET A 223 -15.69 -7.83 -2.62
C MET A 223 -16.44 -7.24 -3.82
N ALA A 224 -15.75 -6.48 -4.67
CA ALA A 224 -16.35 -5.91 -5.89
C ALA A 224 -16.87 -6.99 -6.83
N LEU A 225 -16.12 -8.09 -7.03
CA LEU A 225 -16.55 -9.21 -7.88
C LEU A 225 -17.74 -9.98 -7.30
N VAL A 226 -17.83 -10.15 -5.98
CA VAL A 226 -19.00 -10.78 -5.33
C VAL A 226 -20.27 -9.95 -5.58
N PHE A 227 -20.17 -8.63 -5.49
CA PHE A 227 -21.31 -7.74 -5.80
C PHE A 227 -21.62 -7.66 -7.31
N ALA A 228 -20.58 -7.59 -8.17
CA ALA A 228 -20.74 -7.54 -9.62
C ALA A 228 -21.24 -8.86 -10.23
N GLY A 229 -20.82 -10.01 -9.69
CA GLY A 229 -21.21 -11.33 -10.19
C GLY A 229 -22.70 -11.64 -10.08
N ARG A 230 -23.45 -10.86 -9.27
CA ARG A 230 -24.92 -10.93 -9.20
C ARG A 230 -25.63 -10.21 -10.35
N THR A 231 -24.95 -9.33 -11.10
CA THR A 231 -25.62 -8.39 -12.01
C THR A 231 -25.46 -8.72 -13.50
N ASN A 232 -24.56 -9.61 -13.93
CA ASN A 232 -24.22 -9.72 -15.35
C ASN A 232 -24.16 -11.16 -15.90
N LYS A 233 -25.33 -11.76 -16.16
CA LYS A 233 -25.42 -12.91 -17.07
C LYS A 233 -25.75 -12.54 -18.54
N GLY A 234 -26.04 -11.27 -18.85
CA GLY A 234 -26.59 -10.85 -20.14
C GLY A 234 -25.78 -9.88 -21.02
N ASP A 235 -24.80 -9.17 -20.46
CA ASP A 235 -24.23 -7.97 -21.13
C ASP A 235 -22.84 -8.16 -21.79
N ARG A 236 -22.39 -9.40 -22.00
CA ARG A 236 -21.04 -9.67 -22.60
C ARG A 236 -20.89 -9.26 -24.07
N PHE A 237 -21.97 -8.88 -24.76
CA PHE A 237 -21.99 -8.59 -26.21
C PHE A 237 -22.48 -7.19 -26.58
N ARG A 238 -22.65 -6.28 -25.60
CA ARG A 238 -23.13 -4.93 -25.87
C ARG A 238 -21.95 -3.97 -26.00
N GLU A 239 -21.51 -3.72 -27.22
CA GLU A 239 -20.60 -2.60 -27.53
C GLU A 239 -21.46 -1.33 -27.74
N LEU A 240 -21.21 -0.32 -26.91
CA LEU A 240 -21.81 1.00 -27.05
C LEU A 240 -20.91 1.89 -27.92
N PRO A 241 -21.47 2.77 -28.78
CA PRO A 241 -20.68 3.67 -29.60
C PRO A 241 -19.83 4.62 -28.70
N GLU A 242 -18.53 4.72 -29.04
CA GLU A 242 -17.58 5.58 -28.32
C GLU A 242 -17.88 7.07 -28.59
N LYS A 243 -17.98 7.85 -27.52
CA LYS A 243 -18.04 9.32 -27.59
C LYS A 243 -16.87 9.92 -26.81
N LYS A 244 -16.12 10.80 -27.46
CA LYS A 244 -15.01 11.51 -26.82
C LYS A 244 -15.56 12.44 -25.75
N LEU A 245 -15.07 12.29 -24.51
CA LEU A 245 -15.27 13.22 -23.40
C LEU A 245 -14.00 14.05 -23.25
N MET A 246 -14.14 15.36 -23.04
CA MET A 246 -13.04 16.22 -22.65
C MET A 246 -12.79 15.99 -21.15
N LEU A 247 -11.59 15.55 -20.83
CA LEU A 247 -11.06 15.55 -19.47
C LEU A 247 -10.28 16.87 -19.36
N GLY A 248 -10.62 17.72 -18.40
CA GLY A 248 -10.09 19.07 -18.19
C GLY A 248 -8.58 19.20 -18.12
#